data_b7a8b799fd945785a713b86b504e780a
#
_entry.id   b7a8b799fd945785a713b86b504e780a
#
_cell.length_a   1.000
_cell.length_b   1.000
_cell.length_c   1.000
_cell.angle_alpha   90.00
_cell.angle_beta   90.00
_cell.angle_gamma   90.00
#
_symmetry.space_group_name_H-M   'P 1'
#
loop_
_entity.id
_entity.type
_entity.pdbx_description
1 polymer ?
#
loop_
_entity_poly.entity_id
_entity_poly.type
_entity_poly.pdbx_seq_one_letter_code
_entity_poly.pdbx_strand_id
1 'polypeptide(L)'
;DIVQNDLGFSYPRTVGIYTNPQHGSVTVNNGSAAYCCVDATATYIPAPGFLGVDTFQYAIDDGSKSAIATVTVRVITDADHDQVDDGFDNCLGVANTSQRDSDGDGYGNICDADLDNNGRVNFADLAMFRSAFGTADPDYDLNGDARVNFADLAVLKSLFGKPPGPSALVP
;
A
#
# COMPACT_ATOMS: atom_id res chain seq x y z
N ASP A 1 -9.34 0.09 14.09
CA ASP A 1 -9.47 -0.03 15.55
C ASP A 1 -8.28 0.63 16.22
N ILE A 2 -8.52 1.59 17.13
CA ILE A 2 -7.47 2.37 17.80
C ILE A 2 -7.19 1.87 19.23
N VAL A 3 -7.88 0.85 19.71
CA VAL A 3 -7.79 0.41 21.12
C VAL A 3 -7.35 -1.04 21.32
N GLN A 4 -7.11 -1.82 20.27
CA GLN A 4 -6.72 -3.23 20.40
C GLN A 4 -5.39 -3.43 21.12
N ASN A 5 -4.49 -2.47 21.04
CA ASN A 5 -3.19 -2.48 21.71
C ASN A 5 -3.16 -1.74 23.04
N ASP A 6 -4.28 -1.15 23.48
CA ASP A 6 -4.37 -0.46 24.77
C ASP A 6 -4.67 -1.43 25.89
N LEU A 7 -3.62 -1.97 26.51
CA LEU A 7 -3.69 -2.98 27.56
C LEU A 7 -3.91 -2.36 28.95
N GLY A 8 -4.62 -3.08 29.80
CA GLY A 8 -4.74 -2.78 31.24
C GLY A 8 -5.86 -1.81 31.59
N PHE A 9 -6.80 -1.52 30.71
CA PHE A 9 -8.01 -0.79 31.00
C PHE A 9 -9.19 -1.72 31.28
N SER A 10 -10.01 -1.34 32.27
CA SER A 10 -11.25 -2.06 32.63
C SER A 10 -12.43 -1.59 31.78
N TYR A 11 -13.53 -2.33 31.79
CA TYR A 11 -14.79 -1.93 31.19
C TYR A 11 -15.76 -1.35 32.23
N PRO A 12 -16.65 -0.40 31.89
CA PRO A 12 -16.72 0.32 30.61
C PRO A 12 -15.59 1.33 30.44
N ARG A 13 -15.16 1.55 29.20
CA ARG A 13 -14.16 2.57 28.88
C ARG A 13 -14.67 3.50 27.78
N THR A 14 -14.18 4.73 27.74
CA THR A 14 -14.52 5.73 26.73
C THR A 14 -13.27 6.14 25.94
N VAL A 15 -13.45 6.41 24.69
CA VAL A 15 -12.41 6.95 23.83
C VAL A 15 -12.89 8.29 23.26
N GLY A 16 -12.05 9.31 23.37
CA GLY A 16 -12.33 10.65 22.85
C GLY A 16 -11.10 11.25 22.18
N ILE A 17 -11.31 12.23 21.33
CA ILE A 17 -10.22 12.99 20.73
C ILE A 17 -9.66 13.94 21.78
N TYR A 18 -8.33 13.86 22.00
CA TYR A 18 -7.60 14.75 22.92
C TYR A 18 -7.06 15.99 22.19
N THR A 19 -6.45 15.78 21.01
CA THR A 19 -6.06 16.88 20.11
C THR A 19 -6.53 16.57 18.69
N ASN A 20 -7.09 17.57 18.01
CA ASN A 20 -7.51 17.44 16.63
C ASN A 20 -6.31 17.49 15.67
N PRO A 21 -6.39 16.86 14.49
CA PRO A 21 -5.42 17.03 13.43
C PRO A 21 -5.44 18.48 12.89
N GLN A 22 -4.33 18.90 12.27
CA GLN A 22 -4.20 20.26 11.71
C GLN A 22 -4.76 20.38 10.28
N HIS A 23 -4.71 19.27 9.53
CA HIS A 23 -5.00 19.26 8.10
C HIS A 23 -6.13 18.31 7.73
N GLY A 24 -7.07 18.10 8.66
CA GLY A 24 -8.21 17.23 8.45
C GLY A 24 -9.21 17.27 9.60
N SER A 25 -10.10 16.31 9.61
CA SER A 25 -11.02 16.06 10.71
C SER A 25 -10.95 14.60 11.14
N VAL A 26 -11.20 14.35 12.43
CA VAL A 26 -11.27 13.01 12.98
C VAL A 26 -12.54 12.82 13.78
N THR A 27 -13.17 11.67 13.63
CA THR A 27 -14.33 11.25 14.42
C THR A 27 -14.07 9.91 15.07
N VAL A 28 -14.53 9.73 16.31
CA VAL A 28 -14.44 8.46 17.03
C VAL A 28 -15.80 7.80 17.10
N ASN A 29 -15.85 6.53 16.79
CA ASN A 29 -16.98 5.65 17.05
C ASN A 29 -16.59 4.69 18.17
N ASN A 30 -17.26 4.79 19.31
CA ASN A 30 -16.98 3.99 20.50
C ASN A 30 -17.60 2.57 20.45
N GLY A 31 -18.21 2.17 19.33
CA GLY A 31 -18.83 0.85 19.18
C GLY A 31 -20.13 0.68 19.97
N SER A 32 -20.51 -0.55 20.29
CA SER A 32 -21.76 -0.86 20.98
C SER A 32 -21.72 -0.49 22.47
N ALA A 33 -22.79 0.18 22.95
CA ALA A 33 -22.95 0.58 24.33
C ALA A 33 -22.98 -0.58 25.37
N ALA A 34 -23.19 -1.82 24.92
CA ALA A 34 -23.23 -2.99 25.79
C ALA A 34 -21.85 -3.48 26.25
N TYR A 35 -20.81 -3.17 25.47
CA TYR A 35 -19.40 -3.49 25.76
C TYR A 35 -18.52 -2.30 25.29
N CYS A 36 -18.78 -1.10 25.84
CA CYS A 36 -18.14 0.14 25.41
C CYS A 36 -16.66 -0.04 25.03
N CYS A 37 -16.35 0.35 23.79
CA CYS A 37 -14.99 0.53 23.30
C CYS A 37 -14.13 -0.74 23.15
N VAL A 38 -14.76 -1.91 22.92
CA VAL A 38 -14.01 -3.10 22.49
C VAL A 38 -13.44 -2.91 21.08
N ASP A 39 -14.21 -2.19 20.23
CA ASP A 39 -13.93 -1.95 18.82
C ASP A 39 -14.00 -0.44 18.48
N ALA A 40 -13.45 0.42 19.35
CA ALA A 40 -13.46 1.85 19.05
C ALA A 40 -12.61 2.14 17.80
N THR A 41 -13.21 2.84 16.85
CA THR A 41 -12.56 3.24 15.59
C THR A 41 -12.46 4.74 15.49
N ALA A 42 -11.38 5.23 14.91
CA ALA A 42 -11.25 6.62 14.48
C ALA A 42 -11.29 6.68 12.95
N THR A 43 -12.10 7.60 12.43
CA THR A 43 -12.13 7.91 11.01
C THR A 43 -11.51 9.30 10.82
N TYR A 44 -10.40 9.35 10.08
CA TYR A 44 -9.75 10.57 9.67
C TYR A 44 -10.18 10.93 8.24
N ILE A 45 -10.47 12.20 8.00
CA ILE A 45 -10.79 12.74 6.67
C ILE A 45 -9.84 13.92 6.43
N PRO A 46 -8.93 13.84 5.47
CA PRO A 46 -8.02 14.93 5.16
C PRO A 46 -8.75 16.14 4.60
N ALA A 47 -8.19 17.32 4.80
CA ALA A 47 -8.64 18.52 4.11
C ALA A 47 -8.45 18.36 2.59
N PRO A 48 -9.33 18.94 1.76
CA PRO A 48 -9.21 18.84 0.31
C PRO A 48 -7.82 19.29 -0.19
N GLY A 49 -7.13 18.42 -0.91
CA GLY A 49 -5.82 18.70 -1.49
C GLY A 49 -4.66 18.60 -0.51
N PHE A 50 -4.88 18.22 0.74
CA PHE A 50 -3.78 17.99 1.67
C PHE A 50 -3.04 16.68 1.33
N LEU A 51 -1.72 16.77 1.26
CA LEU A 51 -0.78 15.65 1.17
C LEU A 51 0.30 15.83 2.23
N GLY A 52 0.78 14.74 2.80
CA GLY A 52 1.82 14.76 3.83
C GLY A 52 1.41 14.10 5.12
N VAL A 53 2.06 14.47 6.21
CA VAL A 53 1.85 13.87 7.53
C VAL A 53 0.98 14.78 8.38
N ASP A 54 -0.07 14.20 8.97
CA ASP A 54 -0.89 14.84 10.00
C ASP A 54 -0.90 13.97 11.27
N THR A 55 -1.20 14.56 12.40
CA THR A 55 -1.23 13.86 13.68
C THR A 55 -2.43 14.31 14.50
N PHE A 56 -3.00 13.36 15.22
CA PHE A 56 -3.98 13.66 16.26
C PHE A 56 -3.72 12.80 17.50
N GLN A 57 -4.30 13.17 18.63
CA GLN A 57 -4.22 12.37 19.84
C GLN A 57 -5.61 11.96 20.29
N TYR A 58 -5.72 10.74 20.78
CA TYR A 58 -6.91 10.27 21.49
C TYR A 58 -6.59 9.95 22.93
N ALA A 59 -7.58 10.05 23.79
CA ALA A 59 -7.53 9.61 25.17
C ALA A 59 -8.47 8.42 25.37
N ILE A 60 -8.01 7.44 26.15
CA ILE A 60 -8.83 6.35 26.66
C ILE A 60 -8.97 6.51 28.18
N ASP A 61 -10.18 6.28 28.69
CA ASP A 61 -10.49 6.42 30.13
C ASP A 61 -11.44 5.30 30.56
N ASP A 62 -11.17 4.64 31.69
CA ASP A 62 -12.02 3.61 32.32
C ASP A 62 -12.65 4.06 33.65
N GLY A 63 -12.58 5.37 33.95
CA GLY A 63 -13.07 5.95 35.17
C GLY A 63 -12.10 5.85 36.36
N SER A 64 -11.04 5.06 36.26
CA SER A 64 -9.98 4.93 37.28
C SER A 64 -8.60 5.27 36.72
N LYS A 65 -8.41 5.09 35.41
CA LYS A 65 -7.15 5.37 34.70
C LYS A 65 -7.47 6.05 33.37
N SER A 66 -6.56 6.90 32.94
CA SER A 66 -6.58 7.48 31.60
C SER A 66 -5.20 7.39 30.95
N ALA A 67 -5.16 7.29 29.62
CA ALA A 67 -3.94 7.37 28.85
C ALA A 67 -4.22 8.11 27.52
N ILE A 68 -3.15 8.70 26.98
CA ILE A 68 -3.19 9.43 25.70
C ILE A 68 -2.24 8.74 24.74
N ALA A 69 -2.71 8.54 23.51
CA ALA A 69 -1.87 8.03 22.43
C ALA A 69 -1.92 8.96 21.22
N THR A 70 -0.84 8.99 20.45
CA THR A 70 -0.73 9.76 19.22
C THR A 70 -0.92 8.84 18.01
N VAL A 71 -1.76 9.27 17.09
CA VAL A 71 -1.92 8.66 15.78
C VAL A 71 -1.25 9.56 14.74
N THR A 72 -0.40 8.95 13.92
CA THR A 72 0.22 9.60 12.77
C THR A 72 -0.45 9.07 11.50
N VAL A 73 -0.95 9.97 10.67
CA VAL A 73 -1.59 9.66 9.39
C VAL A 73 -0.72 10.22 8.28
N ARG A 74 -0.38 9.41 7.29
CA ARG A 74 0.25 9.87 6.05
C ARG A 74 -0.79 9.89 4.95
N VAL A 75 -1.00 11.05 4.34
CA VAL A 75 -1.88 11.26 3.19
C VAL A 75 -1.01 11.35 1.95
N ILE A 76 -1.24 10.45 1.01
CA ILE A 76 -0.44 10.28 -0.21
C ILE A 76 -1.33 10.37 -1.45
N THR A 77 -0.76 10.60 -2.61
CA THR A 77 -1.36 10.23 -3.89
C THR A 77 -1.08 8.73 -4.12
N ASP A 78 -2.05 8.00 -4.58
CA ASP A 78 -1.97 6.56 -4.82
C ASP A 78 -3.05 6.20 -5.86
N ALA A 79 -2.64 6.18 -7.12
CA ALA A 79 -3.53 6.11 -8.27
C ALA A 79 -4.13 4.71 -8.47
N ASP A 80 -3.41 3.66 -8.13
CA ASP A 80 -3.84 2.26 -8.29
C ASP A 80 -4.19 1.55 -6.97
N HIS A 81 -4.08 2.29 -5.83
CA HIS A 81 -4.51 1.89 -4.50
C HIS A 81 -3.71 0.72 -3.91
N ASP A 82 -2.42 0.70 -4.16
CA ASP A 82 -1.50 -0.31 -3.63
C ASP A 82 -0.76 0.10 -2.34
N GLN A 83 -1.02 1.32 -1.82
CA GLN A 83 -0.46 1.92 -0.62
C GLN A 83 0.97 2.47 -0.80
N VAL A 84 1.45 2.56 -2.02
CA VAL A 84 2.68 3.27 -2.39
C VAL A 84 2.31 4.66 -2.91
N ASP A 85 3.08 5.66 -2.53
CA ASP A 85 2.89 7.02 -3.03
C ASP A 85 3.30 7.08 -4.50
N ASP A 86 2.46 7.67 -5.36
CA ASP A 86 2.74 7.83 -6.80
C ASP A 86 4.15 8.37 -7.10
N GLY A 87 4.74 9.15 -6.18
CA GLY A 87 6.09 9.68 -6.34
C GLY A 87 7.22 8.67 -6.10
N PHE A 88 6.91 7.48 -5.62
CA PHE A 88 7.84 6.40 -5.33
C PHE A 88 7.43 5.06 -5.94
N ASP A 89 6.36 5.06 -6.72
CA ASP A 89 5.80 3.87 -7.32
C ASP A 89 6.50 3.51 -8.63
N ASN A 90 6.97 2.27 -8.72
CA ASN A 90 7.62 1.73 -9.91
C ASN A 90 6.65 1.13 -10.93
N CYS A 91 5.31 1.17 -10.64
CA CYS A 91 4.24 0.74 -11.55
C CYS A 91 2.97 1.57 -11.40
N LEU A 92 2.99 2.86 -11.70
CA LEU A 92 1.94 3.88 -11.44
C LEU A 92 0.48 3.54 -11.80
N GLY A 93 0.17 2.43 -12.40
CA GLY A 93 -1.20 2.08 -12.78
C GLY A 93 -1.48 0.59 -12.64
N VAL A 94 -0.64 -0.14 -11.92
CA VAL A 94 -0.79 -1.58 -11.67
C VAL A 94 -0.35 -1.88 -10.24
N ALA A 95 -1.31 -2.06 -9.35
CA ALA A 95 -1.07 -2.29 -7.94
C ALA A 95 0.00 -3.36 -7.66
N ASN A 96 1.07 -2.95 -6.99
CA ASN A 96 2.23 -3.79 -6.68
C ASN A 96 2.92 -3.38 -5.37
N THR A 97 2.21 -3.40 -4.26
CA THR A 97 2.68 -3.00 -2.91
C THR A 97 4.10 -3.45 -2.55
N SER A 98 4.56 -4.57 -3.12
CA SER A 98 5.91 -5.07 -2.88
C SER A 98 6.99 -4.29 -3.60
N GLN A 99 6.64 -3.49 -4.60
CA GLN A 99 7.54 -2.69 -5.44
C GLN A 99 8.70 -3.52 -6.01
N ARG A 100 8.38 -4.76 -6.41
CA ARG A 100 9.38 -5.71 -6.87
C ARG A 100 9.91 -5.28 -8.23
N ASP A 101 11.21 -5.10 -8.28
CA ASP A 101 12.02 -4.76 -9.45
C ASP A 101 13.26 -5.65 -9.37
N SER A 102 13.31 -6.72 -10.18
CA SER A 102 14.30 -7.78 -10.01
C SER A 102 15.59 -7.49 -10.76
N ASP A 103 15.53 -6.79 -11.88
CA ASP A 103 16.70 -6.41 -12.67
C ASP A 103 17.25 -5.01 -12.33
N GLY A 104 16.46 -4.22 -11.56
CA GLY A 104 16.89 -2.94 -11.02
C GLY A 104 16.87 -1.80 -12.03
N ASP A 105 16.03 -1.88 -13.06
CA ASP A 105 15.93 -0.86 -14.12
C ASP A 105 14.98 0.31 -13.75
N GLY A 106 14.24 0.18 -12.63
CA GLY A 106 13.32 1.18 -12.11
C GLY A 106 11.87 0.98 -12.50
N TYR A 107 11.54 -0.05 -13.26
CA TYR A 107 10.18 -0.49 -13.50
C TYR A 107 9.87 -1.74 -12.67
N GLY A 108 8.66 -1.84 -12.15
CA GLY A 108 8.27 -3.02 -11.40
C GLY A 108 7.94 -4.21 -12.30
N ASN A 109 8.32 -5.42 -11.88
CA ASN A 109 8.15 -6.64 -12.68
C ASN A 109 6.75 -6.82 -13.27
N ILE A 110 5.70 -6.40 -12.56
CA ILE A 110 4.31 -6.61 -13.01
C ILE A 110 3.91 -5.68 -14.17
N CYS A 111 4.56 -4.54 -14.31
CA CYS A 111 4.36 -3.60 -15.40
C CYS A 111 5.52 -3.56 -16.39
N ASP A 112 6.51 -4.43 -16.18
CA ASP A 112 7.66 -4.60 -17.06
C ASP A 112 7.82 -6.05 -17.52
N ALA A 113 7.79 -6.24 -18.81
CA ALA A 113 8.10 -7.50 -19.48
C ALA A 113 9.08 -7.26 -20.66
N ASP A 114 9.79 -6.12 -20.63
CA ASP A 114 10.88 -5.79 -21.53
C ASP A 114 12.19 -6.39 -21.01
N LEU A 115 12.31 -7.69 -21.14
CA LEU A 115 13.35 -8.50 -20.51
C LEU A 115 14.76 -8.30 -21.09
N ASP A 116 14.88 -7.62 -22.23
CA ASP A 116 16.16 -7.25 -22.84
C ASP A 116 16.46 -5.74 -22.73
N ASN A 117 15.58 -4.99 -22.04
CA ASN A 117 15.68 -3.57 -21.74
C ASN A 117 15.88 -2.71 -23.02
N ASN A 118 15.22 -3.08 -24.12
CA ASN A 118 15.28 -2.33 -25.38
C ASN A 118 14.20 -1.24 -25.52
N GLY A 119 13.34 -1.06 -24.51
CA GLY A 119 12.26 -0.07 -24.45
C GLY A 119 10.93 -0.56 -25.01
N ARG A 120 10.77 -1.85 -25.26
CA ARG A 120 9.53 -2.39 -25.80
C ARG A 120 9.38 -3.89 -25.65
N VAL A 121 8.28 -4.33 -25.07
CA VAL A 121 7.93 -5.77 -24.99
C VAL A 121 7.61 -6.33 -26.38
N ASN A 122 8.38 -7.31 -26.84
CA ASN A 122 8.29 -7.86 -28.20
C ASN A 122 8.60 -9.37 -28.26
N PHE A 123 8.90 -9.90 -29.45
CA PHE A 123 9.21 -11.32 -29.62
C PHE A 123 10.57 -11.74 -29.03
N ALA A 124 11.52 -10.80 -28.83
CA ALA A 124 12.80 -11.11 -28.18
C ALA A 124 12.55 -11.44 -26.72
N ASP A 125 11.74 -10.63 -26.02
CA ASP A 125 11.36 -10.84 -24.60
C ASP A 125 10.58 -12.15 -24.45
N LEU A 126 9.65 -12.43 -25.35
CA LEU A 126 8.93 -13.71 -25.34
C LEU A 126 9.88 -14.90 -25.52
N ALA A 127 10.93 -14.77 -26.31
CA ALA A 127 11.93 -15.83 -26.50
C ALA A 127 12.77 -16.01 -25.22
N MET A 128 13.16 -14.91 -24.54
CA MET A 128 13.84 -14.93 -23.25
C MET A 128 12.95 -15.56 -22.19
N PHE A 129 11.70 -15.10 -22.05
CA PHE A 129 10.71 -15.66 -21.13
C PHE A 129 10.55 -17.18 -21.30
N ARG A 130 10.44 -17.66 -22.53
CA ARG A 130 10.30 -19.10 -22.83
C ARG A 130 11.50 -19.92 -22.37
N SER A 131 12.70 -19.35 -22.34
CA SER A 131 13.91 -20.04 -21.87
C SER A 131 13.90 -20.26 -20.36
N ALA A 132 13.24 -19.37 -19.61
CA ALA A 132 13.10 -19.42 -18.16
C ALA A 132 11.82 -20.15 -17.71
N PHE A 133 10.93 -20.56 -18.63
CA PHE A 133 9.65 -21.16 -18.29
C PHE A 133 9.81 -22.43 -17.44
N GLY A 134 9.09 -22.47 -16.30
CA GLY A 134 9.15 -23.56 -15.32
C GLY A 134 10.24 -23.41 -14.26
N THR A 135 11.04 -22.34 -14.30
CA THR A 135 12.04 -22.00 -13.27
C THR A 135 11.42 -21.16 -12.14
N ALA A 136 12.26 -20.73 -11.20
CA ALA A 136 11.93 -19.73 -10.16
C ALA A 136 12.81 -18.49 -10.32
N ASP A 137 13.19 -18.18 -11.56
CA ASP A 137 14.02 -17.03 -11.85
C ASP A 137 13.24 -15.74 -11.59
N PRO A 138 13.73 -14.84 -10.69
CA PRO A 138 12.99 -13.66 -10.27
C PRO A 138 12.75 -12.64 -11.39
N ASP A 139 13.63 -12.55 -12.39
CA ASP A 139 13.50 -11.56 -13.46
C ASP A 139 12.38 -11.91 -14.44
N TYR A 140 11.99 -13.17 -14.49
CA TYR A 140 10.92 -13.69 -15.35
C TYR A 140 9.63 -14.02 -14.61
N ASP A 141 9.65 -13.99 -13.27
CA ASP A 141 8.48 -14.15 -12.42
C ASP A 141 7.77 -12.78 -12.28
N LEU A 142 6.97 -12.42 -13.27
CA LEU A 142 6.38 -11.09 -13.39
C LEU A 142 5.28 -10.83 -12.36
N ASN A 143 4.59 -11.87 -11.90
CA ASN A 143 3.50 -11.75 -10.93
C ASN A 143 3.93 -11.94 -9.47
N GLY A 144 5.16 -12.40 -9.21
CA GLY A 144 5.70 -12.57 -7.87
C GLY A 144 5.24 -13.82 -7.13
N ASP A 145 4.79 -14.87 -7.84
CA ASP A 145 4.33 -16.13 -7.23
C ASP A 145 5.47 -17.15 -6.97
N ALA A 146 6.72 -16.77 -7.21
CA ALA A 146 7.95 -17.54 -7.12
C ALA A 146 8.07 -18.64 -8.19
N ARG A 147 7.38 -18.51 -9.32
CA ARG A 147 7.45 -19.44 -10.44
C ARG A 147 7.22 -18.76 -11.78
N VAL A 148 8.07 -19.02 -12.75
CA VAL A 148 7.85 -18.62 -14.14
C VAL A 148 6.87 -19.58 -14.82
N ASN A 149 5.63 -19.15 -15.06
CA ASN A 149 4.55 -20.02 -15.50
C ASN A 149 3.56 -19.31 -16.46
N PHE A 150 2.39 -19.88 -16.66
CA PHE A 150 1.38 -19.29 -17.53
C PHE A 150 0.75 -17.99 -16.99
N ALA A 151 0.82 -17.74 -15.68
CA ALA A 151 0.34 -16.48 -15.11
C ALA A 151 1.26 -15.32 -15.54
N ASP A 152 2.58 -15.53 -15.51
CA ASP A 152 3.57 -14.53 -15.98
C ASP A 152 3.48 -14.33 -17.49
N LEU A 153 3.26 -15.42 -18.24
CA LEU A 153 3.00 -15.31 -19.68
C LEU A 153 1.74 -14.46 -19.97
N ALA A 154 0.75 -14.49 -19.10
CA ALA A 154 -0.43 -13.62 -19.26
C ALA A 154 -0.07 -12.15 -19.03
N VAL A 155 0.80 -11.84 -18.04
CA VAL A 155 1.33 -10.50 -17.82
C VAL A 155 2.11 -10.04 -19.06
N LEU A 156 3.10 -10.80 -19.52
CA LEU A 156 3.88 -10.47 -20.72
C LEU A 156 2.97 -10.18 -21.92
N LYS A 157 1.96 -11.02 -22.16
CA LYS A 157 1.01 -10.82 -23.25
C LYS A 157 0.20 -9.53 -23.13
N SER A 158 -0.15 -9.13 -21.92
CA SER A 158 -0.91 -7.90 -21.67
C SER A 158 -0.09 -6.64 -21.98
N LEU A 159 1.22 -6.75 -21.85
CA LEU A 159 2.21 -5.70 -22.09
C LEU A 159 2.78 -5.74 -23.52
N PHE A 160 2.51 -6.77 -24.30
CA PHE A 160 3.09 -6.97 -25.62
C PHE A 160 2.88 -5.79 -26.56
N GLY A 161 3.97 -5.28 -27.12
CA GLY A 161 3.97 -4.11 -28.01
C GLY A 161 3.99 -2.77 -27.28
N LYS A 162 4.00 -2.76 -25.94
CA LYS A 162 4.07 -1.54 -25.13
C LYS A 162 5.52 -1.34 -24.62
N PRO A 163 5.89 -0.11 -24.22
CA PRO A 163 7.06 0.10 -23.36
C PRO A 163 6.81 -0.41 -21.94
N PRO A 164 7.87 -0.58 -21.12
CA PRO A 164 7.73 -0.80 -19.67
C PRO A 164 7.03 0.37 -18.97
N GLY A 165 6.53 0.12 -17.77
CA GLY A 165 5.90 1.12 -16.90
C GLY A 165 4.47 1.52 -17.25
N PRO A 166 4.05 2.72 -16.88
CA PRO A 166 4.84 3.85 -16.35
C PRO A 166 5.35 3.66 -14.92
N SER A 167 6.47 4.31 -14.61
CA SER A 167 7.12 4.34 -13.29
C SER A 167 7.47 5.78 -12.91
N ALA A 168 7.41 6.11 -11.61
CA ALA A 168 7.91 7.39 -11.10
C ALA A 168 9.44 7.41 -10.91
N LEU A 169 10.07 6.25 -10.93
CA LEU A 169 11.52 6.11 -10.68
C LEU A 169 12.34 6.29 -11.94
N VAL A 170 11.72 6.23 -13.11
CA VAL A 170 12.35 6.40 -14.41
C VAL A 170 11.82 7.66 -15.09
N PRO A 171 12.69 8.59 -15.55
CA PRO A 171 12.28 9.87 -16.16
C PRO A 171 11.68 9.74 -17.55
#